data_98ea4fbb768d11b68927ced267a59687
#
_entry.id   98ea4fbb768d11b68927ced267a59687
#
_cell.length_a   1.000
_cell.length_b   1.000
_cell.length_c   1.000
_cell.angle_alpha   90.00
_cell.angle_beta   90.00
_cell.angle_gamma   90.00
#
_symmetry.space_group_name_H-M   'P 1'
#
loop_
_entity.id
_entity.type
_entity.pdbx_description
1 polymer ?
#
loop_
_entity_poly.entity_id
_entity_poly.type
_entity_poly.pdbx_seq_one_letter_code
_entity_poly.pdbx_strand_id
1 'polypeptide(L)'
;MIKYYRYLKDFKFYPNPNEIIYKKNLDEPKLKVAIDEFQKELDWDEMWNVDDAQQRLNDGWCWTTLEIDNKLKGWFWLDYETKEGKNLYVHKDYRDKGYGLKLINSIITAGRLRNFEYIWSQVDEWNNKSKRLFERSGYVIE
;
A
#
# COMPACT_ATOMS: atom_id res chain seq x y z
N MET A 1 9.84 10.88 11.67
CA MET A 1 8.75 10.46 10.76
C MET A 1 7.46 11.19 11.08
N ILE A 2 6.72 11.53 10.06
CA ILE A 2 5.43 12.20 10.20
C ILE A 2 4.33 11.14 10.14
N LYS A 3 3.37 11.24 11.07
CA LYS A 3 2.18 10.37 11.07
C LYS A 3 1.04 11.09 10.38
N TYR A 4 0.49 10.45 9.36
CA TYR A 4 -0.68 10.90 8.63
C TYR A 4 -1.87 10.02 8.97
N TYR A 5 -3.01 10.64 9.24
CA TYR A 5 -4.26 9.97 9.58
C TYR A 5 -5.31 10.22 8.51
N ARG A 6 -6.03 9.18 8.12
CA ARG A 6 -7.19 9.28 7.24
C ARG A 6 -8.43 8.89 8.03
N TYR A 7 -9.26 9.86 8.33
CA TYR A 7 -10.57 9.60 8.94
C TYR A 7 -11.52 9.11 7.84
N LEU A 8 -12.31 8.09 8.12
CA LEU A 8 -13.02 7.33 7.10
C LEU A 8 -14.52 7.65 7.02
N LYS A 9 -15.02 8.48 7.92
CA LYS A 9 -16.45 8.79 8.02
C LYS A 9 -17.06 9.28 6.72
N ASP A 10 -16.34 10.15 6.00
CA ASP A 10 -16.82 10.82 4.80
C ASP A 10 -16.29 10.19 3.51
N PHE A 11 -15.60 9.05 3.60
CA PHE A 11 -15.06 8.39 2.42
C PHE A 11 -16.17 7.73 1.61
N LYS A 12 -16.22 8.08 0.33
CA LYS A 12 -17.12 7.42 -0.62
C LYS A 12 -16.42 6.24 -1.25
N PHE A 13 -17.14 5.11 -1.36
CA PHE A 13 -16.61 3.91 -1.99
C PHE A 13 -16.50 4.10 -3.49
N TYR A 14 -15.33 3.71 -4.02
CA TYR A 14 -15.09 3.61 -5.44
C TYR A 14 -14.67 2.17 -5.75
N PRO A 15 -15.16 1.57 -6.84
CA PRO A 15 -14.69 0.26 -7.24
C PRO A 15 -13.21 0.36 -7.63
N ASN A 16 -12.43 -0.67 -7.26
CA ASN A 16 -11.04 -0.74 -7.68
C ASN A 16 -10.97 -0.90 -9.20
N PRO A 17 -10.04 -0.22 -9.88
CA PRO A 17 -9.72 -0.55 -11.26
C PRO A 17 -9.18 -1.98 -11.34
N ASN A 18 -9.26 -2.58 -12.54
CA ASN A 18 -8.90 -4.00 -12.74
C ASN A 18 -7.47 -4.33 -12.34
N GLU A 19 -6.55 -3.38 -12.44
CA GLU A 19 -5.14 -3.56 -12.10
C GLU A 19 -4.86 -3.54 -10.59
N ILE A 20 -5.83 -3.14 -9.76
CA ILE A 20 -5.69 -3.11 -8.29
C ILE A 20 -6.45 -4.31 -7.71
N ILE A 21 -5.71 -5.19 -7.06
CA ILE A 21 -6.22 -6.48 -6.63
C ILE A 21 -5.98 -6.69 -5.13
N TYR A 22 -7.02 -7.12 -4.39
CA TYR A 22 -6.85 -7.61 -3.03
C TYR A 22 -6.34 -9.04 -3.08
N LYS A 23 -5.17 -9.29 -2.50
CA LYS A 23 -4.54 -10.62 -2.49
C LYS A 23 -4.71 -11.32 -1.16
N LYS A 24 -5.01 -12.61 -1.20
CA LYS A 24 -5.08 -13.48 -0.02
C LYS A 24 -4.03 -14.57 -0.02
N ASN A 25 -3.41 -14.83 -1.17
CA ASN A 25 -2.40 -15.86 -1.36
C ASN A 25 -1.21 -15.31 -2.10
N LEU A 26 -0.03 -15.88 -1.85
CA LEU A 26 1.19 -15.53 -2.56
C LEU A 26 1.27 -16.25 -3.90
N ASP A 27 1.71 -15.53 -4.91
CA ASP A 27 2.36 -16.09 -6.09
C ASP A 27 3.86 -15.87 -5.89
N GLU A 28 4.53 -16.86 -5.34
CA GLU A 28 5.93 -16.72 -4.92
C GLU A 28 6.87 -16.33 -6.06
N PRO A 29 6.81 -16.94 -7.26
CA PRO A 29 7.67 -16.51 -8.36
C PRO A 29 7.46 -15.05 -8.78
N LYS A 30 6.22 -14.61 -8.88
CA LYS A 30 5.89 -13.20 -9.18
C LYS A 30 6.43 -12.25 -8.13
N LEU A 31 6.24 -12.60 -6.86
CA LEU A 31 6.67 -11.76 -5.75
C LEU A 31 8.19 -11.67 -5.69
N LYS A 32 8.91 -12.75 -5.93
CA LYS A 32 10.38 -12.74 -5.96
C LYS A 32 10.92 -11.80 -7.03
N VAL A 33 10.37 -11.85 -8.24
CA VAL A 33 10.77 -10.96 -9.33
C VAL A 33 10.54 -9.50 -8.93
N ALA A 34 9.38 -9.19 -8.36
CA ALA A 34 9.04 -7.84 -7.95
C ALA A 34 9.93 -7.33 -6.81
N ILE A 35 10.24 -8.18 -5.83
CA ILE A 35 11.14 -7.84 -4.72
C ILE A 35 12.56 -7.59 -5.25
N ASP A 36 13.05 -8.39 -6.17
CA ASP A 36 14.37 -8.19 -6.78
C ASP A 36 14.45 -6.84 -7.51
N GLU A 37 13.42 -6.47 -8.25
CA GLU A 37 13.34 -5.17 -8.91
C GLU A 37 13.32 -4.04 -7.89
N PHE A 38 12.54 -4.20 -6.82
CA PHE A 38 12.45 -3.25 -5.72
C PHE A 38 13.79 -3.06 -5.02
N GLN A 39 14.51 -4.13 -4.74
CA GLN A 39 15.84 -4.09 -4.09
C GLN A 39 16.88 -3.38 -4.93
N LYS A 40 16.84 -3.56 -6.24
CA LYS A 40 17.75 -2.87 -7.15
C LYS A 40 17.51 -1.36 -7.20
N GLU A 41 16.26 -0.95 -7.02
CA GLU A 41 15.86 0.45 -7.08
C GLU A 41 16.12 1.18 -5.77
N LEU A 42 15.83 0.53 -4.65
CA LEU A 42 15.88 1.13 -3.33
C LEU A 42 16.87 0.37 -2.45
N ASP A 43 17.92 1.06 -2.05
CA ASP A 43 18.92 0.55 -1.11
C ASP A 43 18.39 0.72 0.32
N TRP A 44 17.38 -0.09 0.69
CA TRP A 44 16.75 -0.05 2.01
C TRP A 44 17.19 -1.22 2.87
N ASP A 45 17.61 -0.92 4.10
CA ASP A 45 17.99 -1.91 5.09
C ASP A 45 16.77 -2.70 5.62
N GLU A 46 15.59 -2.10 5.60
CA GLU A 46 14.35 -2.71 6.10
C GLU A 46 13.48 -3.18 4.94
N MET A 47 13.81 -4.34 4.41
CA MET A 47 13.04 -4.92 3.32
C MET A 47 12.21 -6.09 3.83
N TRP A 48 10.90 -6.01 3.58
CA TRP A 48 10.09 -7.20 3.74
C TRP A 48 10.38 -8.16 2.59
N ASN A 49 10.31 -9.46 2.88
CA ASN A 49 10.60 -10.54 1.93
C ASN A 49 9.38 -11.46 1.77
N VAL A 50 9.55 -12.55 1.03
CA VAL A 50 8.48 -13.55 0.81
C VAL A 50 7.95 -14.12 2.11
N ASP A 51 8.85 -14.43 3.07
CA ASP A 51 8.45 -14.98 4.36
C ASP A 51 7.65 -13.96 5.18
N ASP A 52 8.05 -12.69 5.17
CA ASP A 52 7.32 -11.61 5.82
C ASP A 52 5.92 -11.44 5.20
N ALA A 53 5.83 -11.49 3.87
CA ALA A 53 4.54 -11.41 3.18
C ALA A 53 3.62 -12.57 3.58
N GLN A 54 4.14 -13.78 3.64
CA GLN A 54 3.36 -14.93 4.08
C GLN A 54 2.90 -14.77 5.53
N GLN A 55 3.78 -14.29 6.42
CA GLN A 55 3.42 -14.05 7.81
C GLN A 55 2.32 -13.00 7.94
N ARG A 56 2.42 -11.89 7.19
CA ARG A 56 1.38 -10.85 7.18
C ARG A 56 0.03 -11.39 6.71
N LEU A 57 0.01 -12.22 5.68
CA LEU A 57 -1.21 -12.87 5.21
C LEU A 57 -1.77 -13.82 6.26
N ASN A 58 -0.91 -14.60 6.93
CA ASN A 58 -1.31 -15.49 8.04
C ASN A 58 -1.90 -14.69 9.21
N ASP A 59 -1.36 -13.50 9.47
CA ASP A 59 -1.85 -12.59 10.52
C ASP A 59 -3.10 -11.80 10.11
N GLY A 60 -3.59 -12.00 8.89
CA GLY A 60 -4.81 -11.40 8.42
C GLY A 60 -4.69 -9.96 7.90
N TRP A 61 -3.48 -9.50 7.56
CA TRP A 61 -3.32 -8.18 6.96
C TRP A 61 -4.02 -8.10 5.60
N CYS A 62 -4.50 -6.90 5.28
CA CYS A 62 -4.97 -6.61 3.93
C CYS A 62 -3.78 -6.32 3.03
N TRP A 63 -3.71 -7.00 1.91
CA TRP A 63 -2.69 -6.76 0.89
C TRP A 63 -3.34 -6.36 -0.42
N THR A 64 -3.00 -5.16 -0.91
CA THR A 64 -3.41 -4.73 -2.24
C THR A 64 -2.20 -4.65 -3.15
N THR A 65 -2.38 -5.05 -4.39
CA THR A 65 -1.32 -5.12 -5.38
C THR A 65 -1.72 -4.38 -6.65
N LEU A 66 -0.72 -3.85 -7.33
CA LEU A 66 -0.83 -3.35 -8.70
C LEU A 66 -0.28 -4.44 -9.62
N GLU A 67 -1.13 -4.99 -10.48
CA GLU A 67 -0.73 -6.01 -11.44
C GLU A 67 -1.01 -5.53 -12.86
N ILE A 68 0.06 -5.50 -13.67
CA ILE A 68 0.02 -5.06 -15.06
C ILE A 68 0.73 -6.11 -15.90
N ASP A 69 0.08 -6.57 -16.98
CA ASP A 69 0.60 -7.60 -17.86
C ASP A 69 1.04 -8.87 -17.13
N ASN A 70 0.24 -9.27 -16.14
CA ASN A 70 0.48 -10.44 -15.29
C ASN A 70 1.75 -10.33 -14.45
N LYS A 71 2.23 -9.12 -14.16
CA LYS A 71 3.40 -8.84 -13.31
C LYS A 71 3.00 -7.95 -12.15
N LEU A 72 3.62 -8.21 -11.00
CA LEU A 72 3.43 -7.41 -9.80
C LEU A 72 4.29 -6.14 -9.90
N LYS A 73 3.65 -4.97 -9.93
CA LYS A 73 4.31 -3.67 -10.13
C LYS A 73 4.12 -2.67 -9.02
N GLY A 74 3.41 -3.04 -7.98
CA GLY A 74 3.22 -2.19 -6.81
C GLY A 74 2.41 -2.90 -5.75
N TRP A 75 2.40 -2.31 -4.56
CA TRP A 75 1.68 -2.86 -3.43
C TRP A 75 1.44 -1.83 -2.35
N PHE A 76 0.51 -2.18 -1.44
CA PHE A 76 0.30 -1.51 -0.18
C PHE A 76 -0.30 -2.50 0.81
N TRP A 77 0.10 -2.41 2.07
CA TRP A 77 -0.37 -3.28 3.13
C TRP A 77 -1.16 -2.49 4.16
N LEU A 78 -2.22 -3.07 4.70
CA LEU A 78 -2.92 -2.55 5.88
C LEU A 78 -2.90 -3.60 6.99
N ASP A 79 -2.27 -3.24 8.10
CA ASP A 79 -2.31 -4.02 9.33
C ASP A 79 -3.64 -3.72 10.03
N TYR A 80 -4.53 -4.70 10.07
CA TYR A 80 -5.85 -4.50 10.70
C TYR A 80 -5.78 -4.35 12.21
N GLU A 81 -4.73 -4.83 12.86
CA GLU A 81 -4.56 -4.70 14.31
C GLU A 81 -4.17 -3.28 14.70
N THR A 82 -3.18 -2.71 14.04
CA THR A 82 -2.69 -1.35 14.32
C THR A 82 -3.37 -0.26 13.52
N LYS A 83 -4.07 -0.64 12.45
CA LYS A 83 -4.69 0.25 11.45
C LYS A 83 -3.66 1.03 10.62
N GLU A 84 -2.42 0.57 10.61
CA GLU A 84 -1.34 1.21 9.86
C GLU A 84 -1.21 0.68 8.44
N GLY A 85 -1.20 1.60 7.47
CA GLY A 85 -0.79 1.31 6.10
C GLY A 85 0.72 1.31 5.98
N LYS A 86 1.30 0.25 5.41
CA LYS A 86 2.76 0.04 5.35
C LYS A 86 3.24 -0.35 3.96
N ASN A 87 4.44 0.12 3.64
CA ASN A 87 5.20 -0.32 2.47
C ASN A 87 4.50 -0.01 1.15
N LEU A 88 4.01 1.20 0.97
CA LEU A 88 3.50 1.66 -0.32
C LEU A 88 4.64 1.71 -1.34
N TYR A 89 4.45 1.02 -2.46
CA TYR A 89 5.42 0.99 -3.54
C TYR A 89 4.75 0.93 -4.90
N VAL A 90 5.28 1.67 -5.86
CA VAL A 90 4.95 1.57 -7.28
C VAL A 90 6.26 1.51 -8.05
N HIS A 91 6.40 0.50 -8.91
CA HIS A 91 7.58 0.35 -9.76
C HIS A 91 7.83 1.61 -10.57
N LYS A 92 9.10 2.00 -10.72
CA LYS A 92 9.52 3.27 -11.33
C LYS A 92 8.91 3.53 -12.71
N ASP A 93 8.73 2.49 -13.54
CA ASP A 93 8.17 2.62 -14.89
C ASP A 93 6.67 2.92 -14.90
N TYR A 94 6.02 2.79 -13.74
CA TYR A 94 4.57 3.00 -13.59
C TYR A 94 4.22 4.17 -12.67
N ARG A 95 5.22 4.97 -12.27
CA ARG A 95 5.02 6.16 -11.44
C ARG A 95 4.42 7.31 -12.23
N ASP A 96 3.86 8.28 -11.51
CA ASP A 96 3.25 9.51 -12.08
C ASP A 96 2.07 9.22 -13.01
N LYS A 97 1.41 8.07 -12.83
CA LYS A 97 0.23 7.63 -13.57
C LYS A 97 -1.00 7.44 -12.70
N GLY A 98 -0.92 7.85 -11.43
CA GLY A 98 -2.04 7.76 -10.49
C GLY A 98 -2.18 6.43 -9.75
N TYR A 99 -1.31 5.46 -9.95
CA TYR A 99 -1.43 4.14 -9.32
C TYR A 99 -1.23 4.18 -7.80
N GLY A 100 -0.36 5.06 -7.30
CA GLY A 100 -0.19 5.25 -5.86
C GLY A 100 -1.48 5.67 -5.18
N LEU A 101 -2.22 6.61 -5.76
CA LEU A 101 -3.54 7.03 -5.25
C LEU A 101 -4.54 5.89 -5.28
N LYS A 102 -4.52 5.07 -6.32
CA LYS A 102 -5.42 3.91 -6.45
C LYS A 102 -5.13 2.86 -5.37
N LEU A 103 -3.86 2.60 -5.09
CA LEU A 103 -3.46 1.71 -3.99
C LEU A 103 -3.88 2.27 -2.62
N ILE A 104 -3.68 3.56 -2.39
CA ILE A 104 -4.12 4.21 -1.16
C ILE A 104 -5.64 4.11 -1.01
N ASN A 105 -6.40 4.40 -2.05
CA ASN A 105 -7.86 4.31 -2.02
C ASN A 105 -8.33 2.89 -1.72
N SER A 106 -7.66 1.86 -2.22
CA SER A 106 -8.01 0.47 -1.94
C SER A 106 -7.86 0.12 -0.46
N ILE A 107 -6.84 0.65 0.20
CA ILE A 107 -6.61 0.46 1.64
C ILE A 107 -7.63 1.26 2.47
N ILE A 108 -7.96 2.48 2.07
CA ILE A 108 -9.01 3.28 2.70
C ILE A 108 -10.33 2.52 2.65
N THR A 109 -10.69 1.98 1.49
CA THR A 109 -11.88 1.15 1.31
C THR A 109 -11.88 -0.06 2.25
N ALA A 110 -10.75 -0.76 2.34
CA ALA A 110 -10.62 -1.91 3.24
C ALA A 110 -10.84 -1.53 4.71
N GLY A 111 -10.27 -0.42 5.16
CA GLY A 111 -10.47 0.09 6.51
C GLY A 111 -11.92 0.50 6.76
N ARG A 112 -12.56 1.14 5.79
CA ARG A 112 -13.97 1.53 5.90
C ARG A 112 -14.91 0.33 5.99
N LEU A 113 -14.62 -0.72 5.23
CA LEU A 113 -15.38 -1.98 5.29
C LEU A 113 -15.25 -2.70 6.63
N ARG A 114 -14.17 -2.45 7.36
CA ARG A 114 -13.94 -2.94 8.72
C ARG A 114 -14.55 -2.02 9.79
N ASN A 115 -15.23 -0.96 9.41
CA ASN A 115 -15.80 0.05 10.30
C ASN A 115 -14.75 0.77 11.16
N PHE A 116 -13.53 0.89 10.67
CA PHE A 116 -12.52 1.71 11.34
C PHE A 116 -12.89 3.19 11.23
N GLU A 117 -12.66 3.95 12.31
CA GLU A 117 -12.83 5.39 12.29
C GLU A 117 -11.73 6.08 11.49
N TYR A 118 -10.53 5.49 11.52
CA TYR A 118 -9.36 6.00 10.81
C TYR A 118 -8.39 4.87 10.48
N ILE A 119 -7.53 5.15 9.52
CA ILE A 119 -6.28 4.44 9.28
C ILE A 119 -5.15 5.47 9.27
N TRP A 120 -3.91 5.03 9.37
CA TRP A 120 -2.78 5.93 9.43
C TRP A 120 -1.56 5.34 8.74
N SER A 121 -0.59 6.20 8.45
CA SER A 121 0.69 5.79 7.84
C SER A 121 1.79 6.72 8.33
N GLN A 122 3.02 6.21 8.34
CA GLN A 122 4.20 7.00 8.62
C GLN A 122 4.90 7.36 7.30
N VAL A 123 5.32 8.61 7.20
CA VAL A 123 6.04 9.11 6.02
C VAL A 123 7.30 9.80 6.49
N ASP A 124 8.43 9.51 5.87
CA ASP A 124 9.69 10.21 6.16
C ASP A 124 9.58 11.69 5.83
N GLU A 125 10.15 12.54 6.70
CA GLU A 125 10.06 13.99 6.56
C GLU A 125 10.62 14.50 5.22
N TRP A 126 11.63 13.83 4.68
CA TRP A 126 12.24 14.17 3.39
C TRP A 126 11.43 13.72 2.17
N ASN A 127 10.48 12.82 2.35
CA ASN A 127 9.73 12.22 1.24
C ASN A 127 8.53 13.07 0.84
N ASN A 128 8.81 14.19 0.16
CA ASN A 128 7.78 15.15 -0.25
C ASN A 128 6.77 14.55 -1.23
N LYS A 129 7.18 13.60 -2.05
CA LYS A 129 6.30 12.92 -3.01
C LYS A 129 5.23 12.12 -2.29
N SER A 130 5.61 11.30 -1.31
CA SER A 130 4.67 10.55 -0.49
C SER A 130 3.79 11.45 0.35
N LYS A 131 4.33 12.52 0.95
CA LYS A 131 3.54 13.50 1.70
C LYS A 131 2.40 14.06 0.85
N ARG A 132 2.70 14.53 -0.37
CA ARG A 132 1.69 15.08 -1.28
C ARG A 132 0.65 14.03 -1.65
N LEU A 133 1.08 12.79 -1.87
CA LEU A 133 0.19 11.69 -2.24
C LEU A 133 -0.82 11.38 -1.14
N PHE A 134 -0.38 11.28 0.11
CA PHE A 134 -1.26 11.08 1.27
C PHE A 134 -2.18 12.27 1.49
N GLU A 135 -1.66 13.50 1.42
CA GLU A 135 -2.46 14.70 1.56
C GLU A 135 -3.56 14.79 0.50
N ARG A 136 -3.24 14.47 -0.75
CA ARG A 136 -4.22 14.43 -1.85
C ARG A 136 -5.28 13.35 -1.65
N SER A 137 -4.96 12.30 -0.91
CA SER A 137 -5.90 11.23 -0.56
C SER A 137 -6.76 11.56 0.66
N GLY A 138 -6.60 12.75 1.23
CA GLY A 138 -7.38 13.21 2.38
C GLY A 138 -6.78 12.86 3.74
N TYR A 139 -5.53 12.43 3.79
CA TYR A 139 -4.82 12.24 5.06
C TYR A 139 -4.41 13.59 5.64
N VAL A 140 -4.40 13.68 6.96
CA VAL A 140 -3.99 14.87 7.71
C VAL A 140 -2.96 14.52 8.77
N ILE A 141 -2.14 15.49 9.11
CA ILE A 141 -1.18 15.38 10.23
C ILE A 141 -1.91 15.76 11.52
N GLU A 142 -1.66 14.98 12.55
CA GLU A 142 -2.12 15.34 13.91
C GLU A 142 -0.98 15.62 14.84
#